data_ee8cf891593b01da9e9e3a0c8c177990
#
_entry.id   ee8cf891593b01da9e9e3a0c8c177990
#
_cell.length_a   1.000
_cell.length_b   1.000
_cell.length_c   1.000
_cell.angle_alpha   90.00
_cell.angle_beta   90.00
_cell.angle_gamma   90.00
#
_symmetry.space_group_name_H-M   'P 1'
#
loop_
_entity.id
_entity.type
_entity.pdbx_description
1 polymer ?
#
loop_
_entity_poly.entity_id
_entity_poly.type
_entity_poly.pdbx_seq_one_letter_code
_entity_poly.pdbx_strand_id
1 'polypeptide(L)'
;MIMLKIEKWESVVNETIKHFFDNYKVFDDNNKALENKSLYQYINDICEKGPETEILHFLFTGESEYIQFAGKYNISLYDEFTQELENKLIDEFYSLNKKQFCDDLENFTDYFLSEHTILLKTYIYDILDGFTAKKLKNLIFK
;
A
#
# COMPACT_ATOMS: atom_id res chain seq x y z
N MET A 1 -6.69 24.18 -1.05
CA MET A 1 -5.70 23.10 -1.32
C MET A 1 -6.12 22.34 -2.58
N ILE A 2 -5.17 22.05 -3.45
CA ILE A 2 -5.43 21.30 -4.68
C ILE A 2 -5.50 19.81 -4.35
N MET A 3 -6.56 19.14 -4.81
CA MET A 3 -6.76 17.70 -4.57
C MET A 3 -6.16 16.86 -5.70
N LEU A 4 -5.75 15.63 -5.37
CA LEU A 4 -5.26 14.68 -6.36
C LEU A 4 -6.40 14.18 -7.26
N LYS A 5 -6.11 13.99 -8.54
CA LYS A 5 -7.03 13.32 -9.46
C LYS A 5 -7.06 11.82 -9.18
N ILE A 6 -8.17 11.18 -9.52
CA ILE A 6 -8.37 9.75 -9.22
C ILE A 6 -7.32 8.87 -9.92
N GLU A 7 -6.91 9.24 -11.13
CA GLU A 7 -5.88 8.51 -11.87
C GLU A 7 -4.53 8.59 -11.14
N LYS A 8 -4.24 9.73 -10.51
CA LYS A 8 -3.01 9.88 -9.73
C LYS A 8 -3.06 9.02 -8.45
N TRP A 9 -4.21 8.98 -7.78
CA TRP A 9 -4.43 8.09 -6.64
C TRP A 9 -4.18 6.64 -7.01
N GLU A 10 -4.78 6.18 -8.10
CA GLU A 10 -4.62 4.81 -8.58
C GLU A 10 -3.17 4.49 -8.91
N SER A 11 -2.47 5.43 -9.54
CA SER A 11 -1.06 5.29 -9.86
C SER A 11 -0.19 5.14 -8.61
N VAL A 12 -0.44 5.97 -7.59
CA VAL A 12 0.30 5.91 -6.32
C VAL A 12 0.04 4.58 -5.60
N VAL A 13 -1.22 4.13 -5.56
CA VAL A 13 -1.57 2.84 -4.94
C VAL A 13 -0.85 1.70 -5.66
N ASN A 14 -0.89 1.68 -6.99
CA ASN A 14 -0.27 0.63 -7.79
C ASN A 14 1.26 0.59 -7.58
N GLU A 15 1.91 1.74 -7.60
CA GLU A 15 3.35 1.84 -7.37
C GLU A 15 3.72 1.42 -5.95
N THR A 16 2.90 1.79 -4.97
CA THR A 16 3.13 1.42 -3.57
C THR A 16 3.00 -0.09 -3.37
N ILE A 17 2.00 -0.73 -3.97
CA ILE A 17 1.84 -2.17 -3.92
C ILE A 17 3.11 -2.86 -4.46
N LYS A 18 3.52 -2.47 -5.65
CA LYS A 18 4.68 -3.07 -6.30
C LYS A 18 5.95 -2.89 -5.47
N HIS A 19 6.21 -1.66 -5.02
CA HIS A 19 7.41 -1.35 -4.26
C HIS A 19 7.43 -2.02 -2.89
N PHE A 20 6.33 -1.93 -2.16
CA PHE A 20 6.25 -2.46 -0.80
C PHE A 20 6.43 -3.97 -0.77
N PHE A 21 5.64 -4.69 -1.55
CA PHE A 21 5.67 -6.16 -1.52
C PHE A 21 6.92 -6.74 -2.16
N ASP A 22 7.55 -6.01 -3.09
CA ASP A 22 8.81 -6.44 -3.70
C ASP A 22 10.01 -6.18 -2.78
N ASN A 23 9.88 -5.32 -1.80
CA ASN A 23 10.93 -5.01 -0.84
C ASN A 23 10.67 -5.56 0.57
N TYR A 24 9.49 -6.12 0.82
CA TYR A 24 9.16 -6.70 2.12
C TYR A 24 9.87 -8.05 2.28
N LYS A 25 10.56 -8.23 3.42
CA LYS A 25 11.30 -9.45 3.72
C LYS A 25 10.38 -10.56 4.20
N VAL A 26 10.66 -11.79 3.76
CA VAL A 26 9.98 -13.00 4.20
C VAL A 26 10.78 -13.68 5.29
N PHE A 27 10.10 -14.20 6.30
CA PHE A 27 10.72 -14.89 7.44
C PHE A 27 10.30 -16.37 7.44
N ASP A 28 11.23 -17.26 7.84
CA ASP A 28 10.95 -18.67 8.00
C ASP A 28 10.33 -18.96 9.37
N ASP A 29 10.06 -20.24 9.67
CA ASP A 29 9.47 -20.69 10.93
C ASP A 29 10.33 -20.37 12.15
N ASN A 30 11.62 -20.15 11.95
CA ASN A 30 12.58 -19.81 13.00
C ASN A 30 12.81 -18.30 13.13
N ASN A 31 11.97 -17.49 12.48
CA ASN A 31 12.06 -16.03 12.47
C ASN A 31 13.34 -15.50 11.82
N LYS A 32 13.94 -16.26 10.91
CA LYS A 32 15.07 -15.79 10.11
C LYS A 32 14.58 -15.28 8.76
N ALA A 33 15.11 -14.12 8.35
CA ALA A 33 14.79 -13.58 7.03
C ALA A 33 15.35 -14.51 5.94
N LEU A 34 14.50 -14.84 4.96
CA LEU A 34 14.95 -15.59 3.79
C LEU A 34 15.76 -14.65 2.91
N GLU A 35 17.02 -15.02 2.65
CA GLU A 35 17.91 -14.19 1.84
C GLU A 35 17.45 -14.14 0.39
N ASN A 36 17.57 -12.96 -0.21
CA ASN A 36 17.29 -12.72 -1.62
C ASN A 36 15.86 -13.06 -2.07
N LYS A 37 14.90 -13.07 -1.14
CA LYS A 37 13.52 -13.37 -1.48
C LYS A 37 12.57 -12.36 -0.83
N SER A 38 11.87 -11.60 -1.67
CA SER A 38 10.81 -10.70 -1.21
C SER A 38 9.50 -11.45 -1.03
N LEU A 39 8.54 -10.83 -0.34
CA LEU A 39 7.20 -11.41 -0.21
C LEU A 39 6.55 -11.59 -1.59
N TYR A 40 6.75 -10.66 -2.51
CA TYR A 40 6.25 -10.79 -3.88
C TYR A 40 6.79 -12.04 -4.57
N GLN A 41 8.11 -12.25 -4.50
CA GLN A 41 8.74 -13.43 -5.10
C GLN A 41 8.32 -14.73 -4.43
N TYR A 42 8.19 -14.71 -3.09
CA TYR A 42 7.74 -15.87 -2.35
C TYR A 42 6.34 -16.31 -2.79
N ILE A 43 5.40 -15.36 -2.90
CA ILE A 43 4.04 -15.67 -3.34
C ILE A 43 4.05 -16.15 -4.80
N ASN A 44 4.89 -15.55 -5.64
CA ASN A 44 5.03 -15.96 -7.03
C ASN A 44 5.47 -17.43 -7.17
N ASP A 45 6.33 -17.89 -6.26
CA ASP A 45 6.84 -19.25 -6.29
C ASP A 45 5.84 -20.31 -5.80
N ILE A 46 4.92 -19.93 -4.91
CA ILE A 46 4.01 -20.89 -4.26
C ILE A 46 2.56 -20.77 -4.67
N CYS A 47 2.16 -19.68 -5.32
CA CYS A 47 0.77 -19.43 -5.69
C CYS A 47 0.56 -19.50 -7.20
N GLU A 48 -0.30 -20.44 -7.65
CA GLU A 48 -0.60 -20.63 -9.07
C GLU A 48 -1.33 -19.44 -9.68
N LYS A 49 -2.13 -18.73 -8.88
CA LYS A 49 -2.91 -17.58 -9.35
C LYS A 49 -2.06 -16.33 -9.58
N GLY A 50 -0.82 -16.35 -9.08
CA GLY A 50 0.10 -15.24 -9.20
C GLY A 50 0.08 -14.31 -7.99
N PRO A 51 1.19 -13.58 -7.79
CA PRO A 51 1.36 -12.76 -6.60
C PRO A 51 0.41 -11.57 -6.55
N GLU A 52 0.09 -10.97 -7.70
CA GLU A 52 -0.79 -9.80 -7.74
C GLU A 52 -2.19 -10.13 -7.21
N THR A 53 -2.75 -11.28 -7.62
CA THR A 53 -4.07 -11.71 -7.17
C THR A 53 -4.11 -11.91 -5.66
N GLU A 54 -3.11 -12.58 -5.10
CA GLU A 54 -3.04 -12.83 -3.66
C GLU A 54 -2.83 -11.55 -2.84
N ILE A 55 -1.97 -10.66 -3.33
CA ILE A 55 -1.73 -9.38 -2.66
C ILE A 55 -3.01 -8.53 -2.64
N LEU A 56 -3.69 -8.44 -3.77
CA LEU A 56 -4.94 -7.68 -3.86
C LEU A 56 -6.04 -8.29 -2.98
N HIS A 57 -6.13 -9.61 -2.94
CA HIS A 57 -7.07 -10.30 -2.06
C HIS A 57 -6.79 -9.98 -0.60
N PHE A 58 -5.52 -9.99 -0.20
CA PHE A 58 -5.10 -9.61 1.15
C PHE A 58 -5.47 -8.16 1.47
N LEU A 59 -5.21 -7.24 0.55
CA LEU A 59 -5.54 -5.83 0.76
C LEU A 59 -7.05 -5.60 0.85
N PHE A 60 -7.85 -6.40 0.12
CA PHE A 60 -9.29 -6.25 0.11
C PHE A 60 -9.95 -6.87 1.35
N THR A 61 -9.49 -8.04 1.78
CA THR A 61 -10.10 -8.80 2.88
C THR A 61 -9.35 -8.71 4.20
N GLY A 62 -8.09 -8.24 4.18
CA GLY A 62 -7.21 -8.26 5.36
C GLY A 62 -6.63 -9.65 5.65
N GLU A 63 -6.93 -10.65 4.81
CA GLU A 63 -6.51 -12.03 5.04
C GLU A 63 -5.92 -12.65 3.78
N SER A 64 -4.85 -13.44 3.96
CA SER A 64 -4.30 -14.29 2.91
C SER A 64 -3.58 -15.46 3.55
N GLU A 65 -3.95 -16.67 3.16
CA GLU A 65 -3.33 -17.89 3.62
C GLU A 65 -1.82 -17.88 3.35
N TYR A 66 -1.41 -17.44 2.18
CA TYR A 66 -0.01 -17.40 1.78
C TYR A 66 0.77 -16.35 2.55
N ILE A 67 0.21 -15.16 2.73
CA ILE A 67 0.85 -14.05 3.41
C ILE A 67 0.98 -14.35 4.91
N GLN A 68 -0.01 -15.02 5.50
CA GLN A 68 0.01 -15.42 6.90
C GLN A 68 1.24 -16.27 7.26
N PHE A 69 1.63 -17.17 6.38
CA PHE A 69 2.76 -18.05 6.61
C PHE A 69 4.10 -17.43 6.22
N ALA A 70 4.09 -16.44 5.35
CA ALA A 70 5.32 -15.84 4.85
C ALA A 70 5.86 -14.71 5.72
N GLY A 71 5.00 -14.04 6.50
CA GLY A 71 5.38 -12.85 7.23
C GLY A 71 5.38 -13.04 8.74
N LYS A 72 6.50 -12.75 9.39
CA LYS A 72 6.62 -12.75 10.84
C LYS A 72 5.62 -11.82 11.52
N TYR A 73 5.31 -10.71 10.87
CA TYR A 73 4.43 -9.67 11.40
C TYR A 73 3.21 -9.49 10.52
N ASN A 74 2.60 -10.60 10.09
CA ASN A 74 1.44 -10.57 9.22
C ASN A 74 0.29 -9.70 9.73
N ILE A 75 0.14 -9.58 11.06
CA ILE A 75 -0.90 -8.75 11.69
C ILE A 75 -0.66 -7.27 11.41
N SER A 76 0.61 -6.84 11.39
CA SER A 76 0.98 -5.44 11.15
C SER A 76 1.26 -5.15 9.67
N LEU A 77 1.29 -6.15 8.81
CA LEU A 77 1.64 -5.98 7.39
C LEU A 77 0.70 -5.00 6.68
N TYR A 78 -0.60 -5.13 6.92
CA TYR A 78 -1.59 -4.22 6.34
C TYR A 78 -1.37 -2.79 6.85
N ASP A 79 -1.11 -2.63 8.14
CA ASP A 79 -0.86 -1.32 8.74
C ASP A 79 0.43 -0.70 8.21
N GLU A 80 1.48 -1.50 8.05
CA GLU A 80 2.73 -1.02 7.46
C GLU A 80 2.56 -0.56 6.01
N PHE A 81 1.79 -1.34 5.25
CA PHE A 81 1.49 -0.98 3.87
C PHE A 81 0.68 0.33 3.78
N THR A 82 -0.38 0.43 4.58
CA THR A 82 -1.23 1.64 4.57
C THR A 82 -0.46 2.86 5.05
N GLN A 83 0.47 2.70 6.00
CA GLN A 83 1.32 3.80 6.45
C GLN A 83 2.26 4.28 5.34
N GLU A 84 2.84 3.36 4.59
CA GLU A 84 3.70 3.74 3.45
C GLU A 84 2.87 4.43 2.35
N LEU A 85 1.67 3.93 2.08
CA LEU A 85 0.76 4.55 1.13
C LEU A 85 0.39 5.97 1.57
N GLU A 86 0.07 6.16 2.86
CA GLU A 86 -0.24 7.47 3.42
C GLU A 86 0.92 8.45 3.22
N ASN A 87 2.14 8.01 3.52
CA ASN A 87 3.32 8.84 3.37
C ASN A 87 3.53 9.28 1.90
N LYS A 88 3.35 8.36 0.97
CA LYS A 88 3.49 8.68 -0.46
C LYS A 88 2.40 9.62 -0.95
N LEU A 89 1.19 9.47 -0.46
CA LEU A 89 0.09 10.36 -0.81
C LEU A 89 0.30 11.76 -0.23
N ILE A 90 0.81 11.86 0.98
CA ILE A 90 1.16 13.16 1.57
C ILE A 90 2.21 13.86 0.71
N ASP A 91 3.23 13.15 0.25
CA ASP A 91 4.25 13.71 -0.64
C ASP A 91 3.64 14.24 -1.94
N GLU A 92 2.70 13.51 -2.52
CA GLU A 92 2.02 13.94 -3.75
C GLU A 92 1.15 15.17 -3.52
N PHE A 93 0.41 15.23 -2.40
CA PHE A 93 -0.34 16.43 -2.02
C PHE A 93 0.59 17.62 -1.82
N TYR A 94 1.72 17.40 -1.17
CA TYR A 94 2.71 18.46 -0.98
C TYR A 94 3.21 18.99 -2.32
N SER A 95 3.53 18.11 -3.26
CA SER A 95 4.01 18.50 -4.58
C SER A 95 3.01 19.42 -5.32
N LEU A 96 1.71 19.16 -5.15
CA LEU A 96 0.66 20.00 -5.76
C LEU A 96 0.49 21.34 -5.05
N ASN A 97 0.79 21.41 -3.76
CA ASN A 97 0.52 22.57 -2.92
C ASN A 97 1.79 23.28 -2.44
N LYS A 98 2.92 22.96 -3.02
CA LYS A 98 4.23 23.43 -2.61
C LYS A 98 4.34 24.95 -2.51
N LYS A 99 3.79 25.65 -3.48
CA LYS A 99 3.83 27.12 -3.53
C LYS A 99 3.12 27.76 -2.32
N GLN A 100 2.03 27.16 -1.86
CA GLN A 100 1.27 27.63 -0.71
C GLN A 100 2.06 27.52 0.60
N PHE A 101 2.97 26.58 0.67
CA PHE A 101 3.73 26.26 1.90
C PHE A 101 5.20 26.69 1.79
N CYS A 102 5.56 27.49 0.79
CA CYS A 102 6.90 28.08 0.64
C CYS A 102 8.03 27.03 0.68
N ASP A 103 7.83 25.88 0.07
CA ASP A 103 8.79 24.76 0.03
C ASP A 103 9.09 24.12 1.38
N ASP A 104 8.29 24.40 2.41
CA ASP A 104 8.46 23.83 3.75
C ASP A 104 7.58 22.58 3.91
N LEU A 105 8.18 21.41 3.69
CA LEU A 105 7.50 20.13 3.81
C LEU A 105 7.01 19.87 5.23
N GLU A 106 7.81 20.22 6.24
CA GLU A 106 7.43 20.02 7.64
C GLU A 106 6.18 20.82 8.01
N ASN A 107 6.13 22.09 7.59
CA ASN A 107 4.96 22.94 7.81
C ASN A 107 3.73 22.39 7.08
N PHE A 108 3.89 21.92 5.85
CA PHE A 108 2.79 21.28 5.13
C PHE A 108 2.31 20.03 5.84
N THR A 109 3.22 19.16 6.27
CA THR A 109 2.88 17.91 6.94
C THR A 109 2.14 18.18 8.24
N ASP A 110 2.61 19.12 9.05
CA ASP A 110 1.95 19.49 10.30
C ASP A 110 0.53 20.02 10.05
N TYR A 111 0.37 20.90 9.08
CA TYR A 111 -0.92 21.43 8.69
C TYR A 111 -1.85 20.32 8.19
N PHE A 112 -1.35 19.49 7.27
CA PHE A 112 -2.15 18.44 6.65
C PHE A 112 -2.63 17.42 7.69
N LEU A 113 -1.74 16.98 8.58
CA LEU A 113 -2.08 16.02 9.62
C LEU A 113 -3.07 16.59 10.63
N SER A 114 -2.90 17.88 11.03
CA SER A 114 -3.82 18.48 11.99
C SER A 114 -5.22 18.67 11.43
N GLU A 115 -5.36 19.02 10.15
CA GLU A 115 -6.65 19.36 9.53
C GLU A 115 -7.32 18.18 8.82
N HIS A 116 -6.54 17.20 8.36
CA HIS A 116 -7.05 16.16 7.46
C HIS A 116 -6.79 14.72 7.91
N THR A 117 -6.27 14.49 9.12
CA THR A 117 -5.91 13.14 9.57
C THR A 117 -7.05 12.13 9.44
N ILE A 118 -8.23 12.47 9.97
CA ILE A 118 -9.38 11.56 9.95
C ILE A 118 -9.90 11.39 8.52
N LEU A 119 -10.00 12.50 7.79
CA LEU A 119 -10.47 12.46 6.40
C LEU A 119 -9.51 11.68 5.51
N LEU A 120 -8.20 11.85 5.71
CA LEU A 120 -7.20 11.14 4.92
C LEU A 120 -7.28 9.63 5.13
N LYS A 121 -7.39 9.17 6.37
CA LYS A 121 -7.49 7.74 6.67
C LYS A 121 -8.75 7.14 6.05
N THR A 122 -9.90 7.76 6.25
CA THR A 122 -11.16 7.30 5.67
C THR A 122 -11.07 7.27 4.15
N TYR A 123 -10.50 8.31 3.56
CA TYR A 123 -10.36 8.44 2.12
C TYR A 123 -9.42 7.38 1.54
N ILE A 124 -8.31 7.11 2.22
CA ILE A 124 -7.36 6.06 1.81
C ILE A 124 -8.04 4.69 1.82
N TYR A 125 -8.75 4.34 2.90
CA TYR A 125 -9.44 3.06 2.99
C TYR A 125 -10.50 2.91 1.89
N ASP A 126 -11.30 3.92 1.67
CA ASP A 126 -12.35 3.89 0.64
C ASP A 126 -11.76 3.72 -0.76
N ILE A 127 -10.72 4.47 -1.08
CA ILE A 127 -10.06 4.39 -2.38
C ILE A 127 -9.32 3.06 -2.55
N LEU A 128 -8.63 2.61 -1.51
CA LEU A 128 -7.91 1.34 -1.55
C LEU A 128 -8.88 0.18 -1.76
N ASP A 129 -10.01 0.16 -1.05
CA ASP A 129 -11.03 -0.87 -1.20
C ASP A 129 -11.61 -0.86 -2.62
N GLY A 130 -11.96 0.31 -3.15
CA GLY A 130 -12.46 0.44 -4.51
C GLY A 130 -11.46 0.02 -5.57
N PHE A 131 -10.20 0.41 -5.39
CA PHE A 131 -9.11 0.04 -6.28
C PHE A 131 -8.87 -1.47 -6.30
N THR A 132 -8.75 -2.08 -5.12
CA THR A 132 -8.48 -3.51 -5.01
C THR A 132 -9.64 -4.35 -5.52
N ALA A 133 -10.88 -3.96 -5.22
CA ALA A 133 -12.07 -4.65 -5.72
C ALA A 133 -12.12 -4.64 -7.26
N LYS A 134 -11.86 -3.49 -7.86
CA LYS A 134 -11.84 -3.34 -9.31
C LYS A 134 -10.75 -4.19 -9.97
N LYS A 135 -9.55 -4.16 -9.40
CA LYS A 135 -8.43 -4.95 -9.91
C LYS A 135 -8.66 -6.45 -9.77
N LEU A 136 -9.17 -6.90 -8.63
CA LEU A 136 -9.50 -8.30 -8.42
C LEU A 136 -10.54 -8.78 -9.43
N LYS A 137 -11.58 -7.98 -9.65
CA LYS A 137 -12.61 -8.31 -10.63
C LYS A 137 -11.99 -8.49 -12.01
N ASN A 138 -11.10 -7.60 -12.43
CA ASN A 138 -10.45 -7.68 -13.73
C ASN A 138 -9.54 -8.90 -13.86
N LEU A 139 -8.88 -9.31 -12.78
CA LEU A 139 -8.01 -10.49 -12.80
C LEU A 139 -8.79 -11.80 -12.81
N ILE A 140 -9.92 -11.85 -12.08
CA ILE A 140 -10.72 -13.06 -11.94
C ILE A 140 -11.63 -13.31 -13.16
N PHE A 141 -12.22 -12.24 -13.69
CA PHE A 141 -13.20 -12.33 -14.79
C PHE A 141 -12.64 -11.91 -16.14
N LYS A 142 -11.34 -11.97 -16.28
CA LYS A 142 -10.66 -11.57 -17.51
C LYS A 142 -10.90 -12.55 -18.66
#